data_a6835b86c3260cffa136a7c0ca97fffe
#
_entry.id   a6835b86c3260cffa136a7c0ca97fffe
#
_cell.length_a   1.000
_cell.length_b   1.000
_cell.length_c   1.000
_cell.angle_alpha   90.00
_cell.angle_beta   90.00
_cell.angle_gamma   90.00
#
_symmetry.space_group_name_H-M   'P 1'
#
loop_
_entity.id
_entity.type
_entity.pdbx_description
1 polymer ?
#
loop_
_entity_poly.entity_id
_entity_poly.type
_entity_poly.pdbx_seq_one_letter_code
_entity_poly.pdbx_strand_id
1 'polypeptide(L)'
;MLSFRAHISPVDGMDDFDEEAVLARIHLVEGDILILSGSLVDGSGTPSSDFDFSVIAQSKDERFHRDTFPRESHMRYYTSGDRVKASFDYLPHSLLGVDVEYWTVQEISDMLAAHARLYAQLRGRARKSSGFASSAVDFRLLSRLTYGVPLTNAAGFEKLAGEVRPGEVAYTAFRTAVGSYPDFRDLAGMWAQGDHESALIAARKLGVDTFRGLTHAYGNTNRNPKYLARFLARLPQRLSGPVARFRHLNAYGVADPAEAADTVLEWLDLIDLAFAEIRRVRDGADAFVGREEFLGLLKGELHRTMSWNAEISNEYCFRAREAEADLPSLRELLTAMTARRPAAHRLPLQEWAAGRTAPAGENNKSA
;
A
#
# COMPACT_ATOMS: atom_id res chain seq x y z
N MET A 1 -28.01 -17.24 -19.99
CA MET A 1 -26.56 -17.37 -20.26
C MET A 1 -25.88 -16.29 -19.45
N LEU A 2 -24.85 -16.66 -18.67
CA LEU A 2 -24.10 -15.68 -17.87
C LEU A 2 -23.28 -14.81 -18.84
N SER A 3 -23.36 -13.46 -18.70
CA SER A 3 -22.59 -12.54 -19.53
C SER A 3 -21.94 -11.48 -18.65
N PHE A 4 -20.68 -11.15 -18.93
CA PHE A 4 -19.92 -10.15 -18.17
C PHE A 4 -19.23 -9.10 -19.04
N ARG A 5 -19.31 -9.22 -20.36
CA ARG A 5 -18.68 -8.28 -21.32
C ARG A 5 -19.06 -6.82 -21.05
N ALA A 6 -20.33 -6.57 -20.69
CA ALA A 6 -20.85 -5.23 -20.40
C ALA A 6 -20.21 -4.58 -19.13
N HIS A 7 -19.55 -5.37 -18.31
CA HIS A 7 -18.93 -4.90 -17.06
C HIS A 7 -17.43 -4.62 -17.20
N ILE A 8 -16.87 -4.90 -18.37
CA ILE A 8 -15.46 -4.62 -18.67
C ILE A 8 -15.36 -3.21 -19.20
N SER A 9 -14.48 -2.42 -18.59
CA SER A 9 -14.14 -1.09 -19.07
C SER A 9 -13.50 -1.18 -20.46
N PRO A 10 -13.87 -0.29 -21.42
CA PRO A 10 -13.24 -0.27 -22.72
C PRO A 10 -11.71 -0.14 -22.61
N VAL A 11 -10.99 -1.00 -23.30
CA VAL A 11 -9.53 -0.99 -23.39
C VAL A 11 -9.14 -0.99 -24.86
N ASP A 12 -8.51 0.07 -25.32
CA ASP A 12 -8.07 0.18 -26.70
C ASP A 12 -7.04 -0.92 -27.02
N GLY A 13 -7.26 -1.63 -28.13
CA GLY A 13 -6.40 -2.71 -28.58
C GLY A 13 -6.60 -4.04 -27.81
N MET A 14 -7.64 -4.14 -26.99
CA MET A 14 -8.10 -5.43 -26.48
C MET A 14 -8.97 -6.11 -27.56
N ASP A 15 -8.48 -7.22 -28.08
CA ASP A 15 -9.19 -7.99 -29.06
C ASP A 15 -10.48 -8.57 -28.51
N ASP A 16 -11.35 -8.98 -29.43
CA ASP A 16 -12.57 -9.67 -29.07
C ASP A 16 -12.22 -11.02 -28.39
N PHE A 17 -12.89 -11.35 -27.29
CA PHE A 17 -12.66 -12.56 -26.54
C PHE A 17 -13.91 -13.45 -26.49
N ASP A 18 -13.68 -14.76 -26.41
CA ASP A 18 -14.73 -15.74 -26.24
C ASP A 18 -15.14 -15.82 -24.75
N GLU A 19 -16.29 -15.23 -24.43
CA GLU A 19 -16.83 -15.18 -23.06
C GLU A 19 -17.14 -16.58 -22.51
N GLU A 20 -17.60 -17.49 -23.37
CA GLU A 20 -17.88 -18.88 -22.99
C GLU A 20 -16.59 -19.63 -22.63
N ALA A 21 -15.53 -19.43 -23.43
CA ALA A 21 -14.21 -20.00 -23.14
C ALA A 21 -13.62 -19.46 -21.82
N VAL A 22 -13.85 -18.20 -21.48
CA VAL A 22 -13.45 -17.62 -20.17
C VAL A 22 -14.21 -18.32 -19.04
N LEU A 23 -15.54 -18.40 -19.15
CA LEU A 23 -16.38 -18.97 -18.11
C LEU A 23 -16.15 -20.48 -17.91
N ALA A 24 -15.75 -21.19 -18.96
CA ALA A 24 -15.38 -22.61 -18.88
C ALA A 24 -14.15 -22.88 -17.99
N ARG A 25 -13.35 -21.86 -17.68
CA ARG A 25 -12.21 -21.94 -16.74
C ARG A 25 -12.63 -21.88 -15.28
N ILE A 26 -13.89 -21.57 -15.00
CA ILE A 26 -14.39 -21.30 -13.65
C ILE A 26 -15.24 -22.48 -13.20
N HIS A 27 -14.83 -23.13 -12.12
CA HIS A 27 -15.58 -24.23 -11.54
C HIS A 27 -16.64 -23.69 -10.57
N LEU A 28 -17.90 -23.57 -11.02
CA LEU A 28 -19.02 -23.08 -10.22
C LEU A 28 -19.92 -24.21 -9.76
N VAL A 29 -20.46 -24.06 -8.54
CA VAL A 29 -21.52 -24.88 -7.99
C VAL A 29 -22.73 -23.96 -7.70
N GLU A 30 -23.93 -24.54 -7.72
CA GLU A 30 -25.15 -23.78 -7.41
C GLU A 30 -25.06 -23.13 -6.03
N GLY A 31 -25.41 -21.85 -5.95
CA GLY A 31 -25.31 -21.06 -4.71
C GLY A 31 -24.00 -20.30 -4.53
N ASP A 32 -22.96 -20.57 -5.35
CA ASP A 32 -21.73 -19.80 -5.32
C ASP A 32 -21.96 -18.34 -5.73
N ILE A 33 -21.16 -17.45 -5.17
CA ILE A 33 -21.06 -16.06 -5.63
C ILE A 33 -19.85 -15.96 -6.55
N LEU A 34 -20.08 -15.67 -7.83
CA LEU A 34 -19.02 -15.34 -8.78
C LEU A 34 -18.89 -13.83 -8.89
N ILE A 35 -17.71 -13.31 -8.66
CA ILE A 35 -17.39 -11.89 -8.75
C ILE A 35 -16.37 -11.69 -9.87
N LEU A 36 -16.68 -10.80 -10.82
CA LEU A 36 -15.72 -10.23 -11.75
C LEU A 36 -15.11 -8.98 -11.12
N SER A 37 -13.80 -8.83 -11.20
CA SER A 37 -13.08 -7.72 -10.57
C SER A 37 -11.80 -7.39 -11.36
N GLY A 38 -10.83 -6.77 -10.70
CA GLY A 38 -9.52 -6.50 -11.28
C GLY A 38 -9.48 -5.27 -12.18
N SER A 39 -8.41 -5.16 -12.92
CA SER A 39 -8.08 -3.94 -13.67
C SER A 39 -9.02 -3.67 -14.84
N LEU A 40 -9.62 -4.70 -15.41
CA LEU A 40 -10.59 -4.56 -16.51
C LEU A 40 -11.93 -3.98 -16.02
N VAL A 41 -12.27 -4.19 -14.75
CA VAL A 41 -13.51 -3.65 -14.14
C VAL A 41 -13.28 -2.25 -13.59
N ASP A 42 -12.14 -2.04 -12.91
CA ASP A 42 -11.86 -0.74 -12.28
C ASP A 42 -11.36 0.34 -13.26
N GLY A 43 -11.26 0.02 -14.56
CA GLY A 43 -10.81 0.93 -15.61
C GLY A 43 -9.31 1.19 -15.59
N SER A 44 -8.53 0.37 -14.89
CA SER A 44 -7.07 0.41 -14.92
C SER A 44 -6.43 -0.67 -15.80
N GLY A 45 -7.24 -1.40 -16.59
CA GLY A 45 -6.81 -2.48 -17.47
C GLY A 45 -5.94 -2.02 -18.65
N THR A 46 -5.24 -2.98 -19.25
CA THR A 46 -4.48 -2.88 -20.50
C THR A 46 -4.91 -4.01 -21.41
N PRO A 47 -4.54 -4.00 -22.72
CA PRO A 47 -4.83 -5.12 -23.61
C PRO A 47 -4.29 -6.50 -23.16
N SER A 48 -3.30 -6.49 -22.28
CA SER A 48 -2.70 -7.70 -21.69
C SER A 48 -3.14 -7.94 -20.25
N SER A 49 -4.24 -7.33 -19.80
CA SER A 49 -4.77 -7.57 -18.45
C SER A 49 -5.57 -8.86 -18.41
N ASP A 50 -5.40 -9.60 -17.33
CA ASP A 50 -6.10 -10.85 -17.07
C ASP A 50 -7.56 -10.57 -16.63
N PHE A 51 -8.43 -11.57 -16.82
CA PHE A 51 -9.75 -11.60 -16.21
C PHE A 51 -9.63 -12.08 -14.77
N ASP A 52 -9.92 -11.23 -13.82
CA ASP A 52 -9.83 -11.53 -12.39
C ASP A 52 -11.19 -11.94 -11.82
N PHE A 53 -11.34 -13.21 -11.47
CA PHE A 53 -12.55 -13.73 -10.84
C PHE A 53 -12.30 -14.14 -9.39
N SER A 54 -13.34 -14.02 -8.58
CA SER A 54 -13.38 -14.60 -7.24
C SER A 54 -14.66 -15.43 -7.09
N VAL A 55 -14.50 -16.68 -6.72
CA VAL A 55 -15.60 -17.60 -6.39
C VAL A 55 -15.71 -17.69 -4.88
N ILE A 56 -16.87 -17.38 -4.32
CA ILE A 56 -17.14 -17.51 -2.89
C ILE A 56 -18.15 -18.64 -2.70
N ALA A 57 -17.66 -19.77 -2.21
CA ALA A 57 -18.43 -20.98 -1.94
C ALA A 57 -18.97 -20.97 -0.51
N GLN A 58 -20.07 -21.67 -0.26
CA GLN A 58 -20.63 -21.84 1.09
C GLN A 58 -19.69 -22.61 2.02
N SER A 59 -18.99 -23.61 1.50
CA SER A 59 -18.03 -24.43 2.24
C SER A 59 -16.89 -24.89 1.34
N LYS A 60 -15.83 -25.42 1.95
CA LYS A 60 -14.75 -26.06 1.21
C LYS A 60 -15.22 -27.36 0.58
N ASP A 61 -14.87 -27.57 -0.66
CA ASP A 61 -15.08 -28.78 -1.44
C ASP A 61 -13.80 -29.13 -2.24
N GLU A 62 -13.91 -30.06 -3.17
CA GLU A 62 -12.78 -30.52 -3.99
C GLU A 62 -12.08 -29.38 -4.78
N ARG A 63 -12.77 -28.29 -5.11
CA ARG A 63 -12.20 -27.12 -5.80
C ARG A 63 -11.13 -26.40 -5.00
N PHE A 64 -11.07 -26.63 -3.70
CA PHE A 64 -10.06 -26.10 -2.82
C PHE A 64 -8.81 -26.98 -2.71
N HIS A 65 -8.79 -28.10 -3.42
CA HIS A 65 -7.66 -29.00 -3.45
C HIS A 65 -6.80 -28.82 -4.71
N ARG A 66 -5.49 -29.02 -4.55
CA ARG A 66 -4.50 -28.83 -5.61
C ARG A 66 -4.77 -29.64 -6.86
N ASP A 67 -5.26 -30.85 -6.71
CA ASP A 67 -5.38 -31.81 -7.78
C ASP A 67 -6.66 -31.66 -8.61
N THR A 68 -7.55 -30.72 -8.21
CA THR A 68 -8.82 -30.48 -8.91
C THR A 68 -8.62 -29.76 -10.24
N PHE A 69 -7.53 -28.98 -10.37
CA PHE A 69 -7.29 -28.19 -11.57
C PHE A 69 -6.48 -28.96 -12.61
N PRO A 70 -6.77 -28.75 -13.91
CA PRO A 70 -5.99 -29.34 -14.97
C PRO A 70 -4.50 -29.07 -14.83
N ARG A 71 -3.66 -30.05 -15.19
CA ARG A 71 -2.18 -29.88 -15.16
C ARG A 71 -1.69 -28.78 -16.11
N GLU A 72 -2.52 -28.37 -17.03
CA GLU A 72 -2.28 -27.29 -18.01
C GLU A 72 -2.38 -25.88 -17.43
N SER A 73 -2.94 -25.72 -16.21
CA SER A 73 -2.95 -24.42 -15.52
C SER A 73 -1.52 -23.97 -15.20
N HIS A 74 -1.13 -22.78 -15.66
CA HIS A 74 0.26 -22.35 -15.65
C HIS A 74 0.74 -21.91 -14.28
N MET A 75 -0.15 -21.39 -13.42
CA MET A 75 0.20 -20.89 -12.11
C MET A 75 -0.88 -21.16 -11.07
N ARG A 76 -0.46 -21.59 -9.88
CA ARG A 76 -1.34 -21.79 -8.72
C ARG A 76 -0.67 -21.29 -7.47
N TYR A 77 -1.38 -20.47 -6.73
CA TYR A 77 -0.92 -19.93 -5.46
C TYR A 77 -1.66 -20.59 -4.30
N TYR A 78 -0.89 -21.08 -3.33
CA TYR A 78 -1.41 -21.66 -2.09
C TYR A 78 -0.99 -20.79 -0.91
N THR A 79 -1.91 -20.47 -0.03
CA THR A 79 -1.61 -19.57 1.11
C THR A 79 -1.45 -20.29 2.44
N SER A 80 -1.96 -21.49 2.60
CA SER A 80 -1.71 -22.33 3.77
C SER A 80 -2.15 -23.75 3.47
N GLY A 81 -1.29 -24.74 3.70
CA GLY A 81 -1.58 -26.12 3.36
C GLY A 81 -1.94 -26.31 1.89
N ASP A 82 -2.84 -27.20 1.60
CA ASP A 82 -3.21 -27.60 0.23
C ASP A 82 -4.33 -26.76 -0.42
N ARG A 83 -4.63 -25.59 0.14
CA ARG A 83 -5.74 -24.75 -0.33
C ARG A 83 -5.36 -23.94 -1.55
N VAL A 84 -6.15 -24.03 -2.62
CA VAL A 84 -6.05 -23.16 -3.79
C VAL A 84 -6.60 -21.78 -3.47
N LYS A 85 -5.76 -20.77 -3.52
CA LYS A 85 -6.14 -19.38 -3.37
C LYS A 85 -6.32 -18.69 -4.71
N ALA A 86 -5.49 -19.01 -5.68
CA ALA A 86 -5.60 -18.52 -7.04
C ALA A 86 -5.25 -19.64 -8.03
N SER A 87 -5.92 -19.63 -9.16
CA SER A 87 -5.58 -20.46 -10.32
C SER A 87 -5.49 -19.53 -11.53
N PHE A 88 -4.42 -19.67 -12.29
CA PHE A 88 -4.15 -18.84 -13.46
C PHE A 88 -4.06 -19.74 -14.70
N ASP A 89 -4.75 -19.37 -15.76
CA ASP A 89 -4.74 -20.07 -17.03
C ASP A 89 -4.83 -19.08 -18.20
N TYR A 90 -4.58 -19.52 -19.41
CA TYR A 90 -4.69 -18.69 -20.62
C TYR A 90 -5.83 -19.16 -21.51
N LEU A 91 -6.47 -18.22 -22.18
CA LEU A 91 -7.41 -18.53 -23.24
C LEU A 91 -6.66 -19.14 -24.43
N PRO A 92 -7.24 -20.15 -25.11
CA PRO A 92 -6.66 -20.73 -26.31
C PRO A 92 -6.34 -19.65 -27.36
N HIS A 93 -5.14 -19.73 -27.90
CA HIS A 93 -4.67 -18.84 -28.98
C HIS A 93 -4.62 -17.32 -28.62
N SER A 94 -4.68 -16.97 -27.34
CA SER A 94 -4.60 -15.58 -26.88
C SER A 94 -3.57 -15.44 -25.77
N LEU A 95 -3.16 -14.19 -25.50
CA LEU A 95 -2.33 -13.85 -24.33
C LEU A 95 -3.18 -13.43 -23.12
N LEU A 96 -4.50 -13.54 -23.21
CA LEU A 96 -5.41 -13.17 -22.14
C LEU A 96 -5.43 -14.30 -21.09
N GLY A 97 -5.04 -13.92 -19.87
CA GLY A 97 -5.09 -14.81 -18.70
C GLY A 97 -6.46 -14.80 -18.04
N VAL A 98 -6.77 -15.89 -17.36
CA VAL A 98 -7.94 -16.01 -16.48
C VAL A 98 -7.43 -16.38 -15.08
N ASP A 99 -7.58 -15.46 -14.13
CA ASP A 99 -7.20 -15.64 -12.72
C ASP A 99 -8.46 -15.89 -11.90
N VAL A 100 -8.55 -17.05 -11.26
CA VAL A 100 -9.71 -17.45 -10.46
C VAL A 100 -9.26 -17.76 -9.04
N GLU A 101 -9.80 -17.03 -8.07
CA GLU A 101 -9.56 -17.26 -6.65
C GLU A 101 -10.79 -17.88 -5.98
N TYR A 102 -10.57 -18.93 -5.20
CA TYR A 102 -11.62 -19.63 -4.47
C TYR A 102 -11.57 -19.31 -2.97
N TRP A 103 -12.68 -18.86 -2.44
CA TRP A 103 -12.88 -18.48 -1.06
C TRP A 103 -14.14 -19.11 -0.50
N THR A 104 -14.21 -19.31 0.81
CA THR A 104 -15.46 -19.66 1.49
C THR A 104 -16.07 -18.42 2.13
N VAL A 105 -17.39 -18.43 2.34
CA VAL A 105 -18.11 -17.38 3.11
C VAL A 105 -17.45 -17.20 4.49
N GLN A 106 -17.07 -18.30 5.16
CA GLN A 106 -16.41 -18.24 6.48
C GLN A 106 -15.06 -17.52 6.40
N GLU A 107 -14.24 -17.80 5.39
CA GLU A 107 -12.94 -17.11 5.21
C GLU A 107 -13.09 -15.63 4.95
N ILE A 108 -14.12 -15.23 4.19
CA ILE A 108 -14.45 -13.82 3.98
C ILE A 108 -14.84 -13.18 5.32
N SER A 109 -15.73 -13.81 6.09
CA SER A 109 -16.17 -13.29 7.39
C SER A 109 -15.01 -13.16 8.39
N ASP A 110 -14.11 -14.14 8.44
CA ASP A 110 -12.92 -14.12 9.30
C ASP A 110 -11.97 -12.99 8.89
N MET A 111 -11.79 -12.78 7.59
CA MET A 111 -10.98 -11.69 7.03
C MET A 111 -11.59 -10.33 7.34
N LEU A 112 -12.91 -10.14 7.20
CA LEU A 112 -13.61 -8.91 7.55
C LEU A 112 -13.46 -8.60 9.04
N ALA A 113 -13.62 -9.59 9.90
CA ALA A 113 -13.41 -9.44 11.34
C ALA A 113 -11.93 -9.09 11.66
N ALA A 114 -10.96 -9.69 10.96
CA ALA A 114 -9.54 -9.35 11.11
C ALA A 114 -9.26 -7.91 10.64
N HIS A 115 -9.86 -7.47 9.55
CA HIS A 115 -9.74 -6.09 9.06
C HIS A 115 -10.33 -5.08 10.05
N ALA A 116 -11.52 -5.35 10.61
CA ALA A 116 -12.15 -4.47 11.61
C ALA A 116 -11.24 -4.28 12.84
N ARG A 117 -10.61 -5.38 13.33
CA ARG A 117 -9.62 -5.29 14.41
C ARG A 117 -8.39 -4.47 14.01
N LEU A 118 -7.86 -4.69 12.82
CA LEU A 118 -6.72 -3.92 12.30
C LEU A 118 -7.04 -2.44 12.17
N TYR A 119 -8.22 -2.09 11.65
CA TYR A 119 -8.68 -0.71 11.55
C TYR A 119 -8.76 -0.04 12.93
N ALA A 120 -9.39 -0.70 13.91
CA ALA A 120 -9.49 -0.19 15.28
C ALA A 120 -8.09 0.03 15.90
N GLN A 121 -7.16 -0.90 15.69
CA GLN A 121 -5.78 -0.76 16.15
C GLN A 121 -5.06 0.45 15.51
N LEU A 122 -5.19 0.61 14.18
CA LEU A 122 -4.56 1.70 13.46
C LEU A 122 -5.19 3.06 13.78
N ARG A 123 -6.50 3.08 14.04
CA ARG A 123 -7.20 4.30 14.47
C ARG A 123 -6.75 4.76 15.85
N GLY A 124 -6.47 3.84 16.76
CA GLY A 124 -5.97 4.13 18.11
C GLY A 124 -4.47 4.46 18.18
N ARG A 125 -3.78 4.65 17.05
CA ARG A 125 -2.34 4.92 16.98
C ARG A 125 -1.98 6.00 15.98
N ALA A 126 -1.06 6.88 16.37
CA ALA A 126 -0.50 7.90 15.49
C ALA A 126 0.78 7.42 14.78
N ARG A 127 1.62 6.60 15.44
CA ARG A 127 2.85 6.09 14.83
C ARG A 127 2.54 4.93 13.87
N LYS A 128 3.15 4.98 12.68
CA LYS A 128 3.16 3.86 11.74
C LYS A 128 4.02 2.74 12.35
N SER A 129 3.48 1.55 12.46
CA SER A 129 4.23 0.36 12.89
C SER A 129 4.42 -0.57 11.71
N SER A 130 5.66 -0.89 11.38
CA SER A 130 6.01 -1.84 10.31
C SER A 130 5.54 -3.28 10.57
N GLY A 131 5.10 -3.58 11.80
CA GLY A 131 4.64 -4.91 12.21
C GLY A 131 3.14 -5.20 12.04
N PHE A 132 2.36 -4.25 11.49
CA PHE A 132 0.89 -4.42 11.33
C PHE A 132 0.45 -5.08 10.02
N ALA A 133 1.32 -5.74 9.30
CA ALA A 133 0.87 -6.59 8.22
C ALA A 133 0.20 -7.83 8.82
N SER A 134 -1.10 -7.75 9.08
CA SER A 134 -1.88 -8.92 9.41
C SER A 134 -1.91 -9.84 8.18
N SER A 135 -1.24 -10.99 8.26
CA SER A 135 -1.33 -12.03 7.23
C SER A 135 -2.77 -12.55 7.05
N ALA A 136 -3.65 -12.22 7.99
CA ALA A 136 -5.06 -12.58 7.97
C ALA A 136 -5.93 -11.64 7.11
N VAL A 137 -5.42 -10.48 6.65
CA VAL A 137 -6.17 -9.50 5.85
C VAL A 137 -5.66 -9.48 4.42
N ASP A 138 -6.47 -9.96 3.49
CA ASP A 138 -6.21 -9.81 2.06
C ASP A 138 -6.84 -8.50 1.55
N PHE A 139 -6.02 -7.47 1.44
CA PHE A 139 -6.46 -6.15 0.95
C PHE A 139 -6.89 -6.16 -0.52
N ARG A 140 -6.38 -7.10 -1.31
CA ARG A 140 -6.80 -7.23 -2.71
C ARG A 140 -8.25 -7.70 -2.77
N LEU A 141 -8.58 -8.73 -1.99
CA LEU A 141 -9.95 -9.22 -1.90
C LEU A 141 -10.90 -8.19 -1.30
N LEU A 142 -10.49 -7.50 -0.21
CA LEU A 142 -11.29 -6.39 0.33
C LEU A 142 -11.59 -5.32 -0.72
N SER A 143 -10.58 -4.92 -1.49
CA SER A 143 -10.77 -3.99 -2.59
C SER A 143 -11.74 -4.54 -3.64
N ARG A 144 -11.61 -5.81 -4.03
CA ARG A 144 -12.51 -6.48 -4.98
C ARG A 144 -13.97 -6.51 -4.48
N LEU A 145 -14.19 -6.71 -3.21
CA LEU A 145 -15.53 -6.64 -2.61
C LEU A 145 -16.15 -5.22 -2.65
N THR A 146 -15.34 -4.17 -2.78
CA THR A 146 -15.85 -2.78 -2.86
C THR A 146 -16.26 -2.35 -4.26
N TYR A 147 -15.68 -2.94 -5.31
CA TYR A 147 -15.95 -2.54 -6.71
C TYR A 147 -16.26 -3.70 -7.64
N GLY A 148 -16.15 -4.93 -7.17
CA GLY A 148 -16.40 -6.12 -7.98
C GLY A 148 -17.88 -6.22 -8.39
N VAL A 149 -18.11 -6.87 -9.53
CA VAL A 149 -19.43 -7.06 -10.12
C VAL A 149 -19.86 -8.51 -9.88
N PRO A 150 -20.96 -8.74 -9.14
CA PRO A 150 -21.50 -10.10 -8.98
C PRO A 150 -22.12 -10.58 -10.29
N LEU A 151 -21.67 -11.75 -10.74
CA LEU A 151 -22.21 -12.41 -11.92
C LEU A 151 -23.23 -13.50 -11.57
N THR A 152 -23.08 -14.11 -10.36
CA THR A 152 -24.05 -15.05 -9.79
C THR A 152 -24.38 -14.65 -8.36
N ASN A 153 -25.52 -15.11 -7.84
CA ASN A 153 -25.96 -14.91 -6.45
C ASN A 153 -25.72 -13.47 -5.93
N ALA A 154 -26.26 -12.49 -6.65
CA ALA A 154 -26.11 -11.06 -6.34
C ALA A 154 -26.55 -10.74 -4.89
N ALA A 155 -27.61 -11.35 -4.39
CA ALA A 155 -28.09 -11.13 -3.02
C ALA A 155 -27.08 -11.61 -1.97
N GLY A 156 -26.40 -12.73 -2.21
CA GLY A 156 -25.30 -13.22 -1.37
C GLY A 156 -24.10 -12.27 -1.39
N PHE A 157 -23.77 -11.74 -2.57
CA PHE A 157 -22.74 -10.72 -2.73
C PHE A 157 -23.06 -9.44 -1.97
N GLU A 158 -24.27 -8.89 -2.16
CA GLU A 158 -24.72 -7.65 -1.49
C GLU A 158 -24.63 -7.76 0.03
N LYS A 159 -24.96 -8.94 0.60
CA LYS A 159 -24.82 -9.18 2.02
C LYS A 159 -23.35 -9.09 2.47
N LEU A 160 -22.43 -9.74 1.76
CA LEU A 160 -21.00 -9.71 2.11
C LEU A 160 -20.37 -8.33 1.85
N ALA A 161 -20.69 -7.72 0.71
CA ALA A 161 -20.18 -6.39 0.36
C ALA A 161 -20.71 -5.30 1.32
N GLY A 162 -21.92 -5.46 1.83
CA GLY A 162 -22.51 -4.57 2.83
C GLY A 162 -21.79 -4.57 4.18
N GLU A 163 -21.04 -5.63 4.49
CA GLU A 163 -20.17 -5.69 5.67
C GLU A 163 -18.82 -4.95 5.46
N VAL A 164 -18.44 -4.70 4.20
CA VAL A 164 -17.22 -3.95 3.89
C VAL A 164 -17.48 -2.46 4.03
N ARG A 165 -16.63 -1.78 4.77
CA ARG A 165 -16.65 -0.32 4.90
C ARG A 165 -15.51 0.28 4.08
N PRO A 166 -15.77 0.77 2.85
CA PRO A 166 -14.71 1.22 1.95
C PRO A 166 -13.80 2.29 2.54
N GLY A 167 -14.36 3.22 3.33
CA GLY A 167 -13.59 4.25 4.03
C GLY A 167 -12.60 3.67 5.03
N GLU A 168 -12.98 2.62 5.78
CA GLU A 168 -12.08 1.95 6.73
C GLU A 168 -10.98 1.17 6.01
N VAL A 169 -11.32 0.53 4.86
CA VAL A 169 -10.33 -0.14 4.00
C VAL A 169 -9.32 0.86 3.44
N ALA A 170 -9.81 1.99 2.92
CA ALA A 170 -8.96 3.06 2.40
C ALA A 170 -8.08 3.69 3.49
N TYR A 171 -8.63 3.94 4.69
CA TYR A 171 -7.87 4.43 5.84
C TYR A 171 -6.76 3.44 6.26
N THR A 172 -7.07 2.16 6.33
CA THR A 172 -6.09 1.12 6.67
C THR A 172 -4.98 1.06 5.62
N ALA A 173 -5.34 1.14 4.33
CA ALA A 173 -4.39 1.25 3.24
C ALA A 173 -3.53 2.51 3.35
N PHE A 174 -4.13 3.67 3.64
CA PHE A 174 -3.44 4.93 3.91
C PHE A 174 -2.38 4.79 5.02
N ARG A 175 -2.79 4.28 6.19
CA ARG A 175 -1.91 4.12 7.36
C ARG A 175 -0.71 3.21 7.10
N THR A 176 -0.84 2.27 6.17
CA THR A 176 0.25 1.36 5.79
C THR A 176 1.11 1.89 4.63
N ALA A 177 0.59 2.81 3.82
CA ALA A 177 1.26 3.33 2.63
C ALA A 177 1.99 4.65 2.86
N VAL A 178 1.38 5.60 3.59
CA VAL A 178 1.92 6.96 3.75
C VAL A 178 3.37 6.95 4.27
N GLY A 179 4.18 7.89 3.79
CA GLY A 179 5.59 8.00 4.13
C GLY A 179 5.87 8.01 5.63
N SER A 180 6.98 7.46 6.07
CA SER A 180 7.31 7.25 7.48
C SER A 180 8.45 8.14 7.96
N TYR A 181 8.43 8.51 9.26
CA TYR A 181 9.53 9.27 9.87
C TYR A 181 10.90 8.56 9.80
N PRO A 182 11.01 7.24 9.99
CA PRO A 182 12.29 6.55 9.79
C PRO A 182 12.88 6.76 8.39
N ASP A 183 12.09 6.70 7.33
CA ASP A 183 12.57 6.98 5.96
C ASP A 183 13.09 8.43 5.84
N PHE A 184 12.37 9.41 6.42
CA PHE A 184 12.82 10.81 6.43
C PHE A 184 14.09 11.02 7.27
N ARG A 185 14.22 10.34 8.40
CA ARG A 185 15.41 10.39 9.24
C ARG A 185 16.64 9.81 8.52
N ASP A 186 16.47 8.73 7.78
CA ASP A 186 17.52 8.13 6.97
C ASP A 186 17.95 9.07 5.83
N LEU A 187 16.98 9.71 5.15
CA LEU A 187 17.25 10.78 4.17
C LEU A 187 18.09 11.89 4.80
N ALA A 188 17.70 12.40 5.98
CA ALA A 188 18.44 13.44 6.67
C ALA A 188 19.88 12.99 7.07
N GLY A 189 20.06 11.70 7.35
CA GLY A 189 21.36 11.11 7.60
C GLY A 189 22.28 11.14 6.37
N MET A 190 21.78 10.72 5.22
CA MET A 190 22.49 10.73 3.94
C MET A 190 22.80 12.17 3.51
N TRP A 191 21.83 13.06 3.60
CA TRP A 191 22.00 14.48 3.31
C TRP A 191 23.12 15.12 4.15
N ALA A 192 23.15 14.86 5.46
CA ALA A 192 24.19 15.39 6.36
C ALA A 192 25.61 14.90 6.03
N GLN A 193 25.73 13.80 5.31
CA GLN A 193 27.01 13.23 4.84
C GLN A 193 27.41 13.76 3.45
N GLY A 194 26.55 14.55 2.80
CA GLY A 194 26.74 14.98 1.43
C GLY A 194 26.47 13.89 0.37
N ASP A 195 25.89 12.76 0.78
CA ASP A 195 25.46 11.68 -0.11
C ASP A 195 24.09 12.01 -0.69
N HIS A 196 24.08 12.95 -1.65
CA HIS A 196 22.84 13.45 -2.24
C HIS A 196 22.18 12.43 -3.17
N GLU A 197 22.93 11.50 -3.75
CA GLU A 197 22.37 10.44 -4.59
C GLU A 197 21.53 9.45 -3.76
N SER A 198 22.08 8.97 -2.63
CA SER A 198 21.31 8.11 -1.70
C SER A 198 20.15 8.87 -1.07
N ALA A 199 20.33 10.15 -0.74
CA ALA A 199 19.25 11.01 -0.23
C ALA A 199 18.13 11.16 -1.27
N LEU A 200 18.43 11.25 -2.57
CA LEU A 200 17.45 11.31 -3.65
C LEU A 200 16.64 10.00 -3.75
N ILE A 201 17.29 8.85 -3.62
CA ILE A 201 16.59 7.54 -3.61
C ILE A 201 15.60 7.50 -2.45
N ALA A 202 16.03 7.93 -1.25
CA ALA A 202 15.18 7.99 -0.06
C ALA A 202 14.03 9.01 -0.22
N ALA A 203 14.28 10.19 -0.77
CA ALA A 203 13.28 11.22 -1.03
C ALA A 203 12.22 10.75 -2.03
N ARG A 204 12.64 10.10 -3.12
CA ARG A 204 11.74 9.49 -4.12
C ARG A 204 10.85 8.44 -3.48
N LYS A 205 11.43 7.52 -2.69
CA LYS A 205 10.65 6.50 -1.97
C LYS A 205 9.62 7.14 -1.05
N LEU A 206 10.03 8.11 -0.24
CA LEU A 206 9.14 8.84 0.67
C LEU A 206 8.01 9.55 -0.09
N GLY A 207 8.33 10.18 -1.22
CA GLY A 207 7.35 10.84 -2.09
C GLY A 207 6.36 9.86 -2.71
N VAL A 208 6.83 8.74 -3.27
CA VAL A 208 5.96 7.68 -3.82
C VAL A 208 5.03 7.13 -2.75
N ASP A 209 5.53 6.84 -1.55
CA ASP A 209 4.73 6.35 -0.43
C ASP A 209 3.71 7.39 0.04
N THR A 210 4.07 8.68 0.07
CA THR A 210 3.15 9.77 0.46
C THR A 210 2.05 9.97 -0.59
N PHE A 211 2.37 9.96 -1.88
CA PHE A 211 1.38 10.07 -2.96
C PHE A 211 0.47 8.84 -3.05
N ARG A 212 0.99 7.65 -2.77
CA ARG A 212 0.16 6.46 -2.61
C ARG A 212 -0.81 6.62 -1.43
N GLY A 213 -0.31 7.11 -0.29
CA GLY A 213 -1.15 7.48 0.86
C GLY A 213 -2.21 8.50 0.48
N LEU A 214 -1.87 9.53 -0.29
CA LEU A 214 -2.83 10.52 -0.77
C LEU A 214 -3.96 9.89 -1.59
N THR A 215 -3.67 8.94 -2.50
CA THR A 215 -4.75 8.25 -3.23
C THR A 215 -5.68 7.47 -2.30
N HIS A 216 -5.13 6.84 -1.25
CA HIS A 216 -5.94 6.14 -0.24
C HIS A 216 -6.75 7.10 0.62
N ALA A 217 -6.22 8.28 0.96
CA ALA A 217 -7.00 9.32 1.64
C ALA A 217 -8.23 9.74 0.81
N TYR A 218 -8.12 9.70 -0.51
CA TYR A 218 -9.23 9.92 -1.45
C TYR A 218 -10.12 8.69 -1.69
N GLY A 219 -10.04 7.66 -0.87
CA GLY A 219 -10.92 6.50 -0.91
C GLY A 219 -10.44 5.35 -1.80
N ASN A 220 -9.25 5.43 -2.40
CA ASN A 220 -8.71 4.28 -3.15
C ASN A 220 -8.43 3.12 -2.20
N THR A 221 -9.08 1.98 -2.43
CA THR A 221 -8.88 0.75 -1.65
C THR A 221 -7.82 -0.18 -2.25
N ASN A 222 -7.47 0.00 -3.54
CA ASN A 222 -6.51 -0.83 -4.24
C ASN A 222 -5.07 -0.43 -3.88
N ARG A 223 -4.33 -1.34 -3.26
CA ARG A 223 -2.95 -1.13 -2.78
C ARG A 223 -1.86 -1.45 -3.80
N ASN A 224 -2.22 -1.95 -4.99
CA ASN A 224 -1.24 -2.38 -5.98
C ASN A 224 -0.46 -1.17 -6.54
N PRO A 225 0.86 -1.07 -6.29
CA PRO A 225 1.65 0.10 -6.68
C PRO A 225 1.78 0.27 -8.19
N LYS A 226 1.60 -0.80 -8.98
CA LYS A 226 1.71 -0.73 -10.46
C LYS A 226 0.67 0.22 -11.08
N TYR A 227 -0.44 0.48 -10.39
CA TYR A 227 -1.51 1.35 -10.87
C TYR A 227 -1.46 2.77 -10.30
N LEU A 228 -0.42 3.12 -9.52
CA LEU A 228 -0.34 4.43 -8.86
C LEU A 228 -0.56 5.60 -9.83
N ALA A 229 0.07 5.58 -11.00
CA ALA A 229 -0.08 6.65 -11.99
C ALA A 229 -1.54 6.85 -12.46
N ARG A 230 -2.33 5.76 -12.52
CA ARG A 230 -3.76 5.81 -12.89
C ARG A 230 -4.63 6.31 -11.75
N PHE A 231 -4.34 5.89 -10.51
CA PHE A 231 -5.04 6.40 -9.34
C PHE A 231 -4.77 7.89 -9.12
N LEU A 232 -3.56 8.35 -9.36
CA LEU A 232 -3.22 9.77 -9.34
C LEU A 232 -4.00 10.58 -10.39
N ALA A 233 -4.31 10.00 -11.55
CA ALA A 233 -5.10 10.67 -12.58
C ALA A 233 -6.58 10.86 -12.19
N ARG A 234 -7.06 10.11 -11.19
CA ARG A 234 -8.45 10.22 -10.66
C ARG A 234 -8.57 11.24 -9.53
N LEU A 235 -7.44 11.80 -9.07
CA LEU A 235 -7.46 12.84 -8.04
C LEU A 235 -8.13 14.13 -8.59
N PRO A 236 -8.70 14.99 -7.71
CA PRO A 236 -9.34 16.22 -8.14
C PRO A 236 -8.45 17.12 -8.98
N GLN A 237 -9.05 17.86 -9.93
CA GLN A 237 -8.36 18.71 -10.91
C GLN A 237 -7.37 19.70 -10.29
N ARG A 238 -7.64 20.22 -9.07
CA ARG A 238 -6.71 21.11 -8.35
C ARG A 238 -5.35 20.46 -8.04
N LEU A 239 -5.26 19.12 -8.09
CA LEU A 239 -4.02 18.36 -7.88
C LEU A 239 -3.28 18.04 -9.18
N SER A 240 -3.78 18.48 -10.35
CA SER A 240 -3.17 18.18 -11.63
C SER A 240 -1.70 18.67 -11.72
N GLY A 241 -1.41 19.86 -11.19
CA GLY A 241 -0.04 20.40 -11.12
C GLY A 241 0.90 19.54 -10.23
N PRO A 242 0.57 19.31 -8.97
CA PRO A 242 1.32 18.39 -8.10
C PRO A 242 1.49 16.98 -8.70
N VAL A 243 0.46 16.41 -9.33
CA VAL A 243 0.54 15.10 -9.98
C VAL A 243 1.47 15.12 -11.20
N ALA A 244 1.42 16.17 -12.01
CA ALA A 244 2.33 16.32 -13.15
C ALA A 244 3.79 16.42 -12.68
N ARG A 245 4.05 17.21 -11.62
CA ARG A 245 5.38 17.32 -11.01
C ARG A 245 5.85 15.99 -10.42
N PHE A 246 4.98 15.26 -9.72
CA PHE A 246 5.26 13.90 -9.24
C PHE A 246 5.70 12.98 -10.37
N ARG A 247 4.95 12.96 -11.48
CA ARG A 247 5.29 12.13 -12.65
C ARG A 247 6.65 12.49 -13.24
N HIS A 248 6.93 13.79 -13.36
CA HIS A 248 8.21 14.27 -13.84
C HIS A 248 9.36 13.81 -12.94
N LEU A 249 9.30 14.09 -11.64
CA LEU A 249 10.35 13.72 -10.69
C LEU A 249 10.52 12.20 -10.55
N ASN A 250 9.42 11.44 -10.65
CA ASN A 250 9.49 9.98 -10.57
C ASN A 250 10.11 9.32 -11.79
N ALA A 251 9.94 9.91 -12.98
CA ALA A 251 10.52 9.45 -14.25
C ALA A 251 11.93 9.99 -14.50
N TYR A 252 12.32 11.07 -13.82
CA TYR A 252 13.56 11.79 -14.08
C TYR A 252 14.77 11.03 -13.53
N GLY A 253 15.75 10.80 -14.36
CA GLY A 253 17.07 10.29 -13.98
C GLY A 253 18.03 11.46 -13.79
N VAL A 254 18.71 11.50 -12.65
CA VAL A 254 19.70 12.54 -12.34
C VAL A 254 21.09 12.04 -12.74
N ALA A 255 21.82 12.81 -13.53
CA ALA A 255 23.15 12.46 -13.99
C ALA A 255 24.27 13.19 -13.20
N ASP A 256 23.94 14.27 -12.49
CA ASP A 256 24.88 15.09 -11.72
C ASP A 256 24.51 15.09 -10.22
N PRO A 257 25.48 14.81 -9.30
CA PRO A 257 25.26 14.90 -7.86
C PRO A 257 24.74 16.27 -7.36
N ALA A 258 25.11 17.38 -8.01
CA ALA A 258 24.59 18.70 -7.69
C ALA A 258 23.09 18.80 -8.00
N GLU A 259 22.66 18.25 -9.11
CA GLU A 259 21.26 18.16 -9.53
C GLU A 259 20.45 17.25 -8.59
N ALA A 260 21.11 16.22 -7.99
CA ALA A 260 20.50 15.35 -7.01
C ALA A 260 20.05 16.12 -5.76
N ALA A 261 20.87 17.06 -5.27
CA ALA A 261 20.52 17.88 -4.12
C ALA A 261 19.27 18.73 -4.36
N ASP A 262 19.22 19.44 -5.50
CA ASP A 262 18.06 20.25 -5.86
C ASP A 262 16.80 19.40 -6.03
N THR A 263 16.93 18.22 -6.64
CA THR A 263 15.83 17.27 -6.83
C THR A 263 15.31 16.72 -5.50
N VAL A 264 16.17 16.46 -4.50
CA VAL A 264 15.74 16.11 -3.14
C VAL A 264 14.85 17.20 -2.55
N LEU A 265 15.30 18.46 -2.64
CA LEU A 265 14.52 19.57 -2.11
C LEU A 265 13.17 19.72 -2.84
N GLU A 266 13.13 19.49 -4.14
CA GLU A 266 11.87 19.49 -4.89
C GLU A 266 10.92 18.36 -4.44
N TRP A 267 11.45 17.17 -4.15
CA TRP A 267 10.64 16.09 -3.57
C TRP A 267 10.05 16.48 -2.21
N LEU A 268 10.82 17.15 -1.34
CA LEU A 268 10.33 17.57 -0.03
C LEU A 268 9.19 18.58 -0.14
N ASP A 269 9.29 19.57 -1.04
CA ASP A 269 8.19 20.50 -1.30
C ASP A 269 6.94 19.78 -1.78
N LEU A 270 7.11 18.82 -2.68
CA LEU A 270 6.00 18.05 -3.23
C LEU A 270 5.33 17.16 -2.16
N ILE A 271 6.11 16.60 -1.25
CA ILE A 271 5.62 15.83 -0.10
C ILE A 271 4.83 16.74 0.85
N ASP A 272 5.30 17.96 1.12
CA ASP A 272 4.57 18.94 1.95
C ASP A 272 3.20 19.29 1.34
N LEU A 273 3.14 19.49 0.02
CA LEU A 273 1.87 19.69 -0.69
C LEU A 273 0.92 18.48 -0.55
N ALA A 274 1.46 17.27 -0.65
CA ALA A 274 0.65 16.06 -0.47
C ALA A 274 0.10 15.94 0.97
N PHE A 275 0.90 16.26 1.98
CA PHE A 275 0.43 16.30 3.38
C PHE A 275 -0.60 17.39 3.63
N ALA A 276 -0.46 18.57 3.00
CA ALA A 276 -1.48 19.61 3.07
C ALA A 276 -2.83 19.12 2.55
N GLU A 277 -2.81 18.37 1.47
CA GLU A 277 -4.03 17.81 0.88
C GLU A 277 -4.61 16.65 1.73
N ILE A 278 -3.76 15.80 2.32
CA ILE A 278 -4.18 14.76 3.25
C ILE A 278 -4.91 15.39 4.46
N ARG A 279 -4.38 16.49 5.03
CA ARG A 279 -5.06 17.24 6.10
C ARG A 279 -6.45 17.68 5.70
N ARG A 280 -6.57 18.25 4.51
CA ARG A 280 -7.86 18.74 3.99
C ARG A 280 -8.89 17.62 3.85
N VAL A 281 -8.47 16.44 3.38
CA VAL A 281 -9.35 15.27 3.22
C VAL A 281 -9.75 14.70 4.57
N ARG A 282 -8.81 14.63 5.52
CA ARG A 282 -9.06 14.11 6.88
C ARG A 282 -10.26 14.77 7.55
N ASP A 283 -10.40 16.08 7.40
CA ASP A 283 -11.46 16.86 8.06
C ASP A 283 -12.87 16.50 7.59
N GLY A 284 -13.00 15.89 6.42
CA GLY A 284 -14.29 15.49 5.84
C GLY A 284 -14.52 13.99 5.75
N ALA A 285 -13.63 13.17 6.32
CA ALA A 285 -13.67 11.72 6.17
C ALA A 285 -13.90 11.01 7.51
N ASP A 286 -15.09 10.45 7.73
CA ASP A 286 -15.51 9.78 8.99
C ASP A 286 -14.58 8.62 9.41
N ALA A 287 -13.93 7.97 8.44
CA ALA A 287 -12.98 6.89 8.72
C ALA A 287 -11.69 7.39 9.39
N PHE A 288 -11.35 8.67 9.24
CA PHE A 288 -10.14 9.24 9.84
C PHE A 288 -10.39 9.65 11.28
N VAL A 289 -9.34 9.56 12.08
CA VAL A 289 -9.29 10.14 13.43
C VAL A 289 -9.27 11.66 13.31
N GLY A 290 -10.06 12.35 14.11
CA GLY A 290 -10.07 13.82 14.16
C GLY A 290 -8.69 14.40 14.46
N ARG A 291 -8.44 15.66 14.06
CA ARG A 291 -7.12 16.31 14.22
C ARG A 291 -6.63 16.30 15.66
N GLU A 292 -7.45 16.77 16.59
CA GLU A 292 -7.07 16.88 18.00
C GLU A 292 -6.80 15.52 18.64
N GLU A 293 -7.66 14.55 18.34
CA GLU A 293 -7.48 13.17 18.80
C GLU A 293 -6.18 12.57 18.25
N PHE A 294 -5.90 12.73 16.95
CA PHE A 294 -4.66 12.26 16.36
C PHE A 294 -3.41 12.89 16.99
N LEU A 295 -3.41 14.19 17.19
CA LEU A 295 -2.30 14.89 17.83
C LEU A 295 -2.13 14.51 19.30
N GLY A 296 -3.24 14.25 20.00
CA GLY A 296 -3.24 13.72 21.36
C GLY A 296 -2.62 12.32 21.44
N LEU A 297 -3.01 11.43 20.53
CA LEU A 297 -2.42 10.09 20.40
C LEU A 297 -0.91 10.18 20.10
N LEU A 298 -0.51 11.04 19.16
CA LEU A 298 0.89 11.20 18.78
C LEU A 298 1.75 11.68 19.94
N LYS A 299 1.31 12.72 20.67
CA LYS A 299 1.99 13.22 21.87
C LYS A 299 2.09 12.12 22.94
N GLY A 300 1.00 11.41 23.21
CA GLY A 300 0.98 10.34 24.20
C GLY A 300 1.90 9.17 23.84
N GLU A 301 2.03 8.81 22.56
CA GLU A 301 2.93 7.75 22.11
C GLU A 301 4.40 8.17 22.19
N LEU A 302 4.73 9.41 21.85
CA LEU A 302 6.09 9.93 21.91
C LEU A 302 6.57 10.09 23.35
N HIS A 303 5.71 10.59 24.25
CA HIS A 303 6.05 10.73 25.67
C HIS A 303 6.33 9.40 26.38
N ARG A 304 5.65 8.30 25.95
CA ARG A 304 5.87 6.98 26.55
C ARG A 304 7.22 6.36 26.19
N THR A 305 7.84 6.81 25.11
CA THR A 305 9.06 6.19 24.61
C THR A 305 10.33 6.80 25.15
N MET A 306 10.37 8.09 25.40
CA MET A 306 11.57 8.81 25.89
C MET A 306 11.20 10.19 26.48
N SER A 307 12.12 10.79 27.26
CA SER A 307 12.04 12.19 27.59
C SER A 307 12.06 13.06 26.33
N TRP A 308 11.30 14.15 26.32
CA TRP A 308 11.21 15.04 25.17
C TRP A 308 12.59 15.61 24.83
N ASN A 309 13.08 15.35 23.65
CA ASN A 309 14.36 15.81 23.12
C ASN A 309 14.23 16.24 21.65
N ALA A 310 15.33 16.65 21.04
CA ALA A 310 15.33 17.11 19.65
C ALA A 310 14.85 16.05 18.65
N GLU A 311 15.17 14.77 18.86
CA GLU A 311 14.74 13.68 18.00
C GLU A 311 13.22 13.47 18.09
N ILE A 312 12.66 13.48 19.30
CA ILE A 312 11.22 13.38 19.54
C ILE A 312 10.50 14.59 18.92
N SER A 313 11.07 15.80 19.03
CA SER A 313 10.52 16.99 18.39
C SER A 313 10.49 16.86 16.87
N ASN A 314 11.56 16.35 16.28
CA ASN A 314 11.63 16.12 14.82
C ASN A 314 10.60 15.07 14.37
N GLU A 315 10.47 13.95 15.12
CA GLU A 315 9.46 12.92 14.84
C GLU A 315 8.05 13.50 14.96
N TYR A 316 7.79 14.32 15.99
CA TYR A 316 6.52 15.02 16.13
C TYR A 316 6.24 15.92 14.93
N CYS A 317 7.17 16.82 14.57
CA CYS A 317 7.01 17.72 13.43
C CYS A 317 6.76 16.99 12.12
N PHE A 318 7.39 15.83 11.90
CA PHE A 318 7.14 15.04 10.71
C PHE A 318 5.74 14.42 10.71
N ARG A 319 5.35 13.74 11.79
CA ARG A 319 4.09 12.97 11.85
C ARG A 319 2.86 13.85 12.02
N ALA A 320 2.99 14.95 12.76
CA ALA A 320 1.89 15.91 12.97
C ALA A 320 1.43 16.57 11.67
N ARG A 321 2.23 16.51 10.58
CA ARG A 321 1.87 17.06 9.26
C ARG A 321 0.58 16.47 8.68
N GLU A 322 0.21 15.29 9.11
CA GLU A 322 -1.08 14.70 8.72
C GLU A 322 -2.29 15.44 9.31
N ALA A 323 -2.09 16.28 10.34
CA ALA A 323 -3.17 16.95 11.07
C ALA A 323 -2.91 18.43 11.39
N GLU A 324 -1.66 18.91 11.45
CA GLU A 324 -1.27 20.26 11.84
C GLU A 324 -0.64 21.01 10.67
N ALA A 325 -1.07 22.27 10.46
CA ALA A 325 -0.61 23.10 9.34
C ALA A 325 0.62 23.93 9.67
N ASP A 326 0.68 24.46 10.91
CA ASP A 326 1.68 25.45 11.35
C ASP A 326 2.98 24.75 11.81
N LEU A 327 3.54 23.91 10.93
CA LEU A 327 4.79 23.20 11.17
C LEU A 327 5.87 23.68 10.20
N PRO A 328 7.16 23.61 10.59
CA PRO A 328 8.26 23.88 9.68
C PRO A 328 8.12 23.00 8.41
N SER A 329 8.44 23.52 7.23
CA SER A 329 8.50 22.72 6.00
C SER A 329 9.47 21.54 6.15
N LEU A 330 9.36 20.52 5.31
CA LEU A 330 10.31 19.39 5.33
C LEU A 330 11.73 19.85 5.01
N ARG A 331 11.90 20.91 4.22
CA ARG A 331 13.22 21.53 3.99
C ARG A 331 13.80 22.14 5.26
N GLU A 332 12.99 22.90 5.99
CA GLU A 332 13.43 23.51 7.25
C GLU A 332 13.70 22.43 8.31
N LEU A 333 12.88 21.38 8.36
CA LEU A 333 13.10 20.26 9.25
C LEU A 333 14.40 19.50 8.90
N LEU A 334 14.66 19.26 7.60
CA LEU A 334 15.90 18.67 7.11
C LEU A 334 17.10 19.53 7.55
N THR A 335 17.05 20.84 7.32
CA THR A 335 18.11 21.78 7.72
C THR A 335 18.34 21.76 9.23
N ALA A 336 17.28 21.78 10.04
CA ALA A 336 17.39 21.73 11.50
C ALA A 336 18.00 20.41 12.00
N MET A 337 17.68 19.29 11.39
CA MET A 337 18.22 17.96 11.73
C MET A 337 19.70 17.84 11.39
N THR A 338 20.12 18.44 10.27
CA THR A 338 21.51 18.34 9.78
C THR A 338 22.45 19.35 10.44
N ALA A 339 21.96 20.55 10.76
CA ALA A 339 22.76 21.57 11.47
C ALA A 339 23.20 21.14 12.88
N ARG A 340 22.45 20.25 13.54
CA ARG A 340 22.71 19.78 14.91
C ARG A 340 23.62 18.55 15.00
N ARG A 341 24.03 17.99 13.90
CA ARG A 341 24.96 16.84 13.89
C ARG A 341 26.41 17.36 13.85
N PRO A 342 27.17 17.32 14.96
CA PRO A 342 28.59 17.65 14.90
C PRO A 342 29.29 16.67 13.95
N ALA A 343 30.27 17.16 13.20
CA ALA A 343 31.11 16.36 12.30
C ALA A 343 31.83 15.16 12.98
N ALA A 344 31.82 15.11 14.31
CA ALA A 344 32.46 14.10 15.14
C ALA A 344 31.81 12.70 15.10
N HIS A 345 30.64 12.52 14.48
CA HIS A 345 30.03 11.18 14.32
C HIS A 345 30.34 10.49 12.98
N ARG A 346 31.30 10.98 12.23
CA ARG A 346 31.91 10.25 11.12
C ARG A 346 32.93 9.25 11.67
N LEU A 347 32.46 8.22 12.37
CA LEU A 347 33.31 7.02 12.50
C LEU A 347 33.34 6.37 11.12
N PRO A 348 34.51 6.26 10.47
CA PRO A 348 34.63 5.50 9.23
C PRO A 348 34.04 4.11 9.47
N LEU A 349 33.31 3.57 8.52
CA LEU A 349 32.78 2.19 8.57
C LEU A 349 33.89 1.15 8.96
N GLN A 350 35.15 1.45 8.61
CA GLN A 350 36.33 0.67 8.96
C GLN A 350 36.63 0.66 10.47
N GLU A 351 36.45 1.75 11.19
CA GLU A 351 36.65 1.80 12.64
C GLU A 351 35.53 1.11 13.41
N TRP A 352 34.31 1.18 12.89
CA TRP A 352 33.17 0.46 13.46
C TRP A 352 33.31 -1.06 13.30
N ALA A 353 33.83 -1.52 12.15
CA ALA A 353 34.13 -2.93 11.90
C ALA A 353 35.29 -3.44 12.78
N ALA A 354 36.32 -2.63 12.98
CA ALA A 354 37.47 -2.99 13.83
C ALA A 354 37.10 -3.12 15.32
N GLY A 355 36.17 -2.30 15.82
CA GLY A 355 35.69 -2.36 17.21
C GLY A 355 34.86 -3.62 17.56
N ARG A 356 34.43 -4.40 16.57
CA ARG A 356 33.68 -5.66 16.79
C ARG A 356 34.61 -6.91 16.88
N THR A 357 35.88 -6.78 16.59
CA THR A 357 36.83 -7.88 16.60
C THR A 357 37.67 -7.98 17.89
N ALA A 358 37.34 -7.21 18.92
CA ALA A 358 37.96 -7.41 20.23
C ALA A 358 37.51 -8.76 20.81
N PRO A 359 38.43 -9.71 21.10
CA PRO A 359 38.05 -11.00 21.63
C PRO A 359 37.44 -10.83 23.02
N ALA A 360 36.34 -11.53 23.25
CA ALA A 360 35.77 -11.69 24.59
C ALA A 360 36.86 -12.23 25.49
N GLY A 361 37.29 -11.44 26.47
CA GLY A 361 38.34 -11.78 27.40
C GLY A 361 38.08 -13.14 28.04
N GLU A 362 39.12 -13.96 28.04
CA GLU A 362 39.21 -15.20 28.78
C GLU A 362 38.84 -14.95 30.26
N ASN A 363 37.70 -15.45 30.67
CA ASN A 363 37.40 -15.57 32.09
C ASN A 363 38.31 -16.63 32.69
N ASN A 364 39.39 -16.17 33.27
CA ASN A 364 40.32 -16.96 34.11
C ASN A 364 39.52 -17.51 35.31
N LYS A 365 39.17 -18.79 35.24
CA LYS A 365 38.76 -19.57 36.43
C LYS A 365 40.04 -20.00 37.12
N SER A 366 40.32 -19.43 38.27
CA SER A 366 41.23 -20.03 39.23
C SER A 366 40.77 -19.72 40.66
N ALA A 367 40.64 -20.79 41.42
CA ALA A 367 40.40 -21.01 42.85
C ALA A 367 38.96 -20.95 43.33
#